data_50c7f4106fe8979785a1909766019933
#
_entry.id   50c7f4106fe8979785a1909766019933
#
_cell.length_a   1.000
_cell.length_b   1.000
_cell.length_c   1.000
_cell.angle_alpha   90.00
_cell.angle_beta   90.00
_cell.angle_gamma   90.00
#
_symmetry.space_group_name_H-M   'P 1'
#
loop_
_entity.id
_entity.type
_entity.pdbx_description
1 polymer ?
#
loop_
_entity_poly.entity_id
_entity_poly.type
_entity_poly.pdbx_seq_one_letter_code
_entity_poly.pdbx_strand_id
1 'polypeptide(L)'
;MYSILIVEDEPIIRRGIASLIDFESLGISTVHEVENGEQALQKIREEAPDILLTDINMPKMDGITLAQLVRTEYPQMRIIFLTGYDYVDYLLSAVKIGVEDYILKPVTKSEIEALLVKVVAKLNEEKRQRELLALAGEEDASSGTQHFEKLILEQLSNQNLALGELAKQLGFSTNYLSLLIKKELGMSFQEYVTQQRIQRAKRLLLSTDMKIYEVALAVGIEDMNYFSYRFKSIVGVSPKSFRSGAKI
;
A
#
# COMPACT_ATOMS: atom_id res chain seq x y z
N MET A 1 -16.55 11.03 10.05
CA MET A 1 -17.30 11.36 8.82
C MET A 1 -16.28 11.66 7.74
N TYR A 2 -16.60 11.37 6.47
CA TYR A 2 -15.70 11.51 5.34
C TYR A 2 -16.17 12.60 4.37
N SER A 3 -15.29 13.00 3.46
CA SER A 3 -15.56 13.97 2.40
C SER A 3 -15.35 13.34 1.02
N ILE A 4 -16.15 13.75 0.05
CA ILE A 4 -16.05 13.31 -1.35
C ILE A 4 -16.00 14.51 -2.30
N LEU A 5 -15.14 14.41 -3.32
CA LEU A 5 -15.13 15.32 -4.46
C LEU A 5 -15.60 14.57 -5.70
N ILE A 6 -16.65 15.07 -6.33
CA ILE A 6 -17.23 14.57 -7.58
C ILE A 6 -16.72 15.46 -8.72
N VAL A 7 -16.05 14.85 -9.70
CA VAL A 7 -15.49 15.55 -10.87
C VAL A 7 -16.11 14.96 -12.14
N GLU A 8 -16.95 15.72 -12.79
CA GLU A 8 -17.72 15.28 -13.94
C GLU A 8 -18.08 16.51 -14.78
N ASP A 9 -17.75 16.52 -16.06
CA ASP A 9 -18.00 17.66 -16.94
C ASP A 9 -19.46 17.78 -17.37
N GLU A 10 -20.20 16.66 -17.42
CA GLU A 10 -21.62 16.65 -17.73
C GLU A 10 -22.48 17.08 -16.51
N PRO A 11 -23.12 18.28 -16.53
CA PRO A 11 -23.85 18.77 -15.35
C PRO A 11 -25.02 17.89 -14.92
N ILE A 12 -25.64 17.16 -15.85
CA ILE A 12 -26.78 16.26 -15.57
C ILE A 12 -26.29 15.06 -14.75
N ILE A 13 -25.18 14.45 -15.15
CA ILE A 13 -24.59 13.29 -14.45
C ILE A 13 -24.08 13.75 -13.07
N ARG A 14 -23.29 14.83 -13.01
CA ARG A 14 -22.73 15.37 -11.80
C ARG A 14 -23.80 15.67 -10.74
N ARG A 15 -24.82 16.45 -11.10
CA ARG A 15 -25.95 16.78 -10.20
C ARG A 15 -26.79 15.55 -9.88
N GLY A 16 -26.95 14.63 -10.84
CA GLY A 16 -27.64 13.36 -10.62
C GLY A 16 -26.98 12.56 -9.51
N ILE A 17 -25.65 12.37 -9.56
CA ILE A 17 -24.89 11.69 -8.52
C ILE A 17 -25.04 12.44 -7.17
N ALA A 18 -24.81 13.75 -7.16
CA ALA A 18 -24.86 14.54 -5.93
C ALA A 18 -26.24 14.56 -5.25
N SER A 19 -27.33 14.50 -6.03
CA SER A 19 -28.70 14.59 -5.49
C SER A 19 -29.38 13.26 -5.19
N LEU A 20 -29.00 12.19 -5.89
CA LEU A 20 -29.66 10.88 -5.76
C LEU A 20 -29.04 10.00 -4.67
N ILE A 21 -27.77 10.21 -4.35
CA ILE A 21 -27.07 9.41 -3.34
C ILE A 21 -27.30 10.00 -1.95
N ASP A 22 -27.64 9.14 -1.00
CA ASP A 22 -27.72 9.51 0.42
C ASP A 22 -26.32 9.37 1.06
N PHE A 23 -25.47 10.38 0.81
CA PHE A 23 -24.10 10.39 1.31
C PHE A 23 -24.02 10.38 2.84
N GLU A 24 -24.96 11.01 3.53
CA GLU A 24 -24.98 11.06 4.99
C GLU A 24 -25.15 9.69 5.60
N SER A 25 -26.07 8.88 5.05
CA SER A 25 -26.29 7.49 5.48
C SER A 25 -25.05 6.59 5.25
N LEU A 26 -24.19 6.96 4.29
CA LEU A 26 -22.93 6.28 3.99
C LEU A 26 -21.75 6.78 4.86
N GLY A 27 -21.98 7.75 5.76
CA GLY A 27 -20.92 8.32 6.59
C GLY A 27 -20.08 9.40 5.90
N ILE A 28 -20.57 9.96 4.79
CA ILE A 28 -19.94 11.04 4.02
C ILE A 28 -20.72 12.32 4.31
N SER A 29 -20.11 13.28 5.00
CA SER A 29 -20.78 14.51 5.43
C SER A 29 -20.53 15.72 4.54
N THR A 30 -19.49 15.66 3.69
CA THR A 30 -19.11 16.77 2.84
C THR A 30 -19.01 16.29 1.38
N VAL A 31 -19.79 16.94 0.52
CA VAL A 31 -19.82 16.63 -0.92
C VAL A 31 -19.44 17.89 -1.68
N HIS A 32 -18.39 17.82 -2.48
CA HIS A 32 -17.98 18.88 -3.38
C HIS A 32 -18.16 18.44 -4.83
N GLU A 33 -18.48 19.38 -5.69
CA GLU A 33 -18.70 19.15 -7.12
C GLU A 33 -17.85 20.12 -7.94
N VAL A 34 -17.15 19.61 -8.96
CA VAL A 34 -16.42 20.42 -9.95
C VAL A 34 -16.54 19.83 -11.35
N GLU A 35 -16.23 20.58 -12.39
CA GLU A 35 -16.50 20.22 -13.78
C GLU A 35 -15.27 19.73 -14.57
N ASN A 36 -14.08 19.81 -14.03
CA ASN A 36 -12.85 19.36 -14.72
C ASN A 36 -11.70 19.14 -13.74
N GLY A 37 -10.64 18.48 -14.23
CA GLY A 37 -9.50 18.11 -13.41
C GLY A 37 -8.71 19.30 -12.85
N GLU A 38 -8.66 20.45 -13.54
CA GLU A 38 -7.97 21.64 -13.01
C GLU A 38 -8.65 22.20 -11.78
N GLN A 39 -9.99 22.35 -11.83
CA GLN A 39 -10.78 22.77 -10.68
C GLN A 39 -10.69 21.75 -9.54
N ALA A 40 -10.68 20.46 -9.88
CA ALA A 40 -10.50 19.39 -8.90
C ALA A 40 -9.16 19.50 -8.17
N LEU A 41 -8.07 19.69 -8.92
CA LEU A 41 -6.74 19.82 -8.33
C LEU A 41 -6.62 21.06 -7.43
N GLN A 42 -7.23 22.19 -7.86
CA GLN A 42 -7.31 23.38 -7.01
C GLN A 42 -8.09 23.11 -5.72
N LYS A 43 -9.27 22.49 -5.81
CA LYS A 43 -10.11 22.17 -4.65
C LYS A 43 -9.42 21.19 -3.70
N ILE A 44 -8.73 20.20 -4.23
CA ILE A 44 -7.96 19.21 -3.43
C ILE A 44 -6.83 19.88 -2.66
N ARG A 45 -6.16 20.88 -3.24
CA ARG A 45 -5.11 21.63 -2.56
C ARG A 45 -5.61 22.55 -1.46
N GLU A 46 -6.85 23.06 -1.60
CA GLU A 46 -7.50 23.87 -0.56
C GLU A 46 -7.97 22.98 0.60
N GLU A 47 -8.62 21.87 0.27
CA GLU A 47 -9.20 20.94 1.23
C GLU A 47 -9.20 19.53 0.62
N ALA A 48 -8.22 18.72 1.00
CA ALA A 48 -8.07 17.38 0.46
C ALA A 48 -9.21 16.46 0.90
N PRO A 49 -10.05 15.94 -0.02
CA PRO A 49 -11.13 15.02 0.31
C PRO A 49 -10.58 13.62 0.59
N ASP A 50 -11.37 12.81 1.30
CA ASP A 50 -11.04 11.39 1.53
C ASP A 50 -11.24 10.55 0.26
N ILE A 51 -12.25 10.92 -0.55
CA ILE A 51 -12.67 10.18 -1.74
C ILE A 51 -12.71 11.13 -2.94
N LEU A 52 -12.11 10.73 -4.05
CA LEU A 52 -12.19 11.37 -5.36
C LEU A 52 -12.98 10.43 -6.30
N LEU A 53 -14.16 10.87 -6.74
CA LEU A 53 -14.96 10.23 -7.78
C LEU A 53 -14.84 11.08 -9.05
N THR A 54 -14.14 10.60 -10.07
CA THR A 54 -13.83 11.40 -11.26
C THR A 54 -14.16 10.69 -12.56
N ASP A 55 -14.75 11.40 -13.51
CA ASP A 55 -14.77 10.93 -14.89
C ASP A 55 -13.34 10.90 -15.43
N ILE A 56 -13.12 10.02 -16.39
CA ILE A 56 -11.85 9.91 -17.12
C ILE A 56 -11.77 10.98 -18.20
N ASN A 57 -12.83 11.14 -18.98
CA ASN A 57 -12.84 12.01 -20.15
C ASN A 57 -13.43 13.39 -19.86
N MET A 58 -12.56 14.30 -19.50
CA MET A 58 -12.96 15.67 -19.20
C MET A 58 -12.08 16.67 -19.96
N PRO A 59 -12.62 17.85 -20.30
CA PRO A 59 -11.85 18.93 -20.90
C PRO A 59 -10.80 19.49 -19.95
N LYS A 60 -9.76 20.14 -20.49
CA LYS A 60 -8.63 20.78 -19.80
C LYS A 60 -7.66 19.77 -19.16
N MET A 61 -8.10 19.03 -18.15
CA MET A 61 -7.34 17.97 -17.49
C MET A 61 -8.22 16.75 -17.36
N ASP A 62 -7.80 15.62 -17.93
CA ASP A 62 -8.49 14.33 -17.83
C ASP A 62 -8.33 13.69 -16.45
N GLY A 63 -9.21 12.72 -16.14
CA GLY A 63 -9.23 12.06 -14.84
C GLY A 63 -7.99 11.22 -14.56
N ILE A 64 -7.30 10.72 -15.59
CA ILE A 64 -6.08 9.93 -15.41
C ILE A 64 -4.92 10.83 -14.99
N THR A 65 -4.74 11.95 -15.68
CA THR A 65 -3.74 12.96 -15.32
C THR A 65 -3.98 13.48 -13.91
N LEU A 66 -5.24 13.80 -13.58
CA LEU A 66 -5.63 14.19 -12.22
C LEU A 66 -5.25 13.11 -11.19
N ALA A 67 -5.62 11.86 -11.44
CA ALA A 67 -5.36 10.74 -10.53
C ALA A 67 -3.85 10.49 -10.30
N GLN A 68 -3.01 10.64 -11.33
CA GLN A 68 -1.55 10.53 -11.21
C GLN A 68 -0.97 11.59 -10.28
N LEU A 69 -1.38 12.84 -10.46
CA LEU A 69 -0.95 13.95 -9.59
C LEU A 69 -1.42 13.73 -8.15
N VAL A 70 -2.70 13.40 -7.98
CA VAL A 70 -3.31 13.15 -6.66
C VAL A 70 -2.63 11.97 -5.97
N ARG A 71 -2.33 10.88 -6.66
CA ARG A 71 -1.67 9.72 -6.06
C ARG A 71 -0.29 10.07 -5.51
N THR A 72 0.43 10.98 -6.16
CA THR A 72 1.76 11.42 -5.73
C THR A 72 1.69 12.35 -4.53
N GLU A 73 0.77 13.32 -4.54
CA GLU A 73 0.66 14.34 -3.50
C GLU A 73 -0.20 13.86 -2.30
N TYR A 74 -1.21 13.01 -2.55
CA TYR A 74 -2.19 12.53 -1.55
C TYR A 74 -2.35 10.99 -1.60
N PRO A 75 -1.35 10.20 -1.21
CA PRO A 75 -1.34 8.75 -1.36
C PRO A 75 -2.47 8.01 -0.61
N GLN A 76 -3.09 8.67 0.37
CA GLN A 76 -4.19 8.08 1.16
C GLN A 76 -5.58 8.30 0.54
N MET A 77 -5.72 9.22 -0.42
CA MET A 77 -7.00 9.53 -1.05
C MET A 77 -7.50 8.33 -1.85
N ARG A 78 -8.78 7.97 -1.69
CA ARG A 78 -9.43 6.91 -2.46
C ARG A 78 -9.90 7.47 -3.79
N ILE A 79 -9.39 6.91 -4.88
CA ILE A 79 -9.69 7.36 -6.23
C ILE A 79 -10.59 6.34 -6.90
N ILE A 80 -11.73 6.78 -7.41
CA ILE A 80 -12.72 5.99 -8.14
C ILE A 80 -12.92 6.63 -9.50
N PHE A 81 -12.85 5.83 -10.57
CA PHE A 81 -13.15 6.31 -11.91
C PHE A 81 -14.59 6.07 -12.33
N LEU A 82 -15.18 7.05 -13.02
CA LEU A 82 -16.33 6.87 -13.88
C LEU A 82 -15.81 6.74 -15.31
N THR A 83 -16.22 5.70 -16.05
CA THR A 83 -15.67 5.43 -17.38
C THR A 83 -16.72 4.93 -18.36
N GLY A 84 -16.62 5.31 -19.64
CA GLY A 84 -17.43 4.75 -20.72
C GLY A 84 -16.89 3.42 -21.24
N TYR A 85 -17.67 2.73 -22.06
CA TYR A 85 -17.39 1.37 -22.57
C TYR A 85 -16.11 1.21 -23.41
N ASP A 86 -15.57 2.29 -23.98
CA ASP A 86 -14.49 2.20 -24.99
C ASP A 86 -13.06 2.29 -24.42
N TYR A 87 -12.88 2.17 -23.11
CA TYR A 87 -11.61 2.52 -22.45
C TYR A 87 -10.93 1.39 -21.67
N VAL A 88 -10.93 0.18 -22.23
CA VAL A 88 -10.19 -0.98 -21.65
C VAL A 88 -8.69 -0.67 -21.48
N ASP A 89 -8.11 0.14 -22.38
CA ASP A 89 -6.70 0.55 -22.29
C ASP A 89 -6.40 1.44 -21.05
N TYR A 90 -7.40 2.18 -20.57
CA TYR A 90 -7.27 3.00 -19.36
C TYR A 90 -7.33 2.18 -18.06
N LEU A 91 -7.92 0.98 -18.09
CA LEU A 91 -7.92 0.08 -16.93
C LEU A 91 -6.50 -0.36 -16.56
N LEU A 92 -5.61 -0.54 -17.52
CA LEU A 92 -4.19 -0.82 -17.26
C LEU A 92 -3.48 0.36 -16.58
N SER A 93 -3.85 1.58 -16.96
CA SER A 93 -3.35 2.80 -16.32
C SER A 93 -3.90 2.95 -14.90
N ALA A 94 -5.19 2.68 -14.70
CA ALA A 94 -5.85 2.68 -13.40
C ALA A 94 -5.17 1.73 -12.40
N VAL A 95 -4.83 0.51 -12.82
CA VAL A 95 -4.10 -0.46 -12.00
C VAL A 95 -2.72 0.07 -11.61
N LYS A 96 -1.98 0.70 -12.53
CA LYS A 96 -0.66 1.28 -12.25
C LYS A 96 -0.72 2.47 -11.28
N ILE A 97 -1.78 3.27 -11.37
CA ILE A 97 -2.01 4.42 -10.47
C ILE A 97 -2.46 3.94 -9.07
N GLY A 98 -2.99 2.72 -8.97
CA GLY A 98 -3.52 2.17 -7.74
C GLY A 98 -4.86 2.82 -7.34
N VAL A 99 -5.77 2.99 -8.32
CA VAL A 99 -7.14 3.44 -8.02
C VAL A 99 -7.88 2.39 -7.20
N GLU A 100 -8.86 2.83 -6.42
CA GLU A 100 -9.62 1.95 -5.55
C GLU A 100 -10.56 1.04 -6.34
N ASP A 101 -11.28 1.62 -7.30
CA ASP A 101 -12.22 0.90 -8.18
C ASP A 101 -12.66 1.80 -9.36
N TYR A 102 -13.53 1.27 -10.23
CA TYR A 102 -14.15 2.02 -11.31
C TYR A 102 -15.62 1.63 -11.52
N ILE A 103 -16.42 2.52 -12.09
CA ILE A 103 -17.82 2.29 -12.44
C ILE A 103 -18.00 2.60 -13.92
N LEU A 104 -18.66 1.70 -14.64
CA LEU A 104 -18.99 1.88 -16.06
C LEU A 104 -20.21 2.78 -16.23
N LYS A 105 -20.14 3.76 -17.13
CA LYS A 105 -21.31 4.55 -17.56
C LYS A 105 -22.18 3.72 -18.52
N PRO A 106 -23.52 3.76 -18.43
CA PRO A 106 -24.32 4.63 -17.57
C PRO A 106 -24.33 4.16 -16.11
N VAL A 107 -24.02 5.07 -15.20
CA VAL A 107 -23.97 4.79 -13.76
C VAL A 107 -25.37 4.68 -13.15
N THR A 108 -25.56 3.74 -12.25
CA THR A 108 -26.78 3.62 -11.46
C THR A 108 -26.54 4.01 -10.00
N LYS A 109 -27.60 4.48 -9.34
CA LYS A 109 -27.56 4.81 -7.90
C LYS A 109 -27.00 3.65 -7.07
N SER A 110 -27.52 2.44 -7.30
CA SER A 110 -27.14 1.23 -6.55
C SER A 110 -25.66 0.84 -6.72
N GLU A 111 -25.08 1.04 -7.89
CA GLU A 111 -23.66 0.75 -8.13
C GLU A 111 -22.74 1.71 -7.37
N ILE A 112 -23.07 3.02 -7.41
CA ILE A 112 -22.31 4.03 -6.68
C ILE A 112 -22.42 3.79 -5.18
N GLU A 113 -23.62 3.59 -4.65
CA GLU A 113 -23.84 3.31 -3.22
C GLU A 113 -23.10 2.05 -2.76
N ALA A 114 -23.22 0.95 -3.51
CA ALA A 114 -22.53 -0.30 -3.17
C ALA A 114 -21.00 -0.15 -3.14
N LEU A 115 -20.46 0.64 -4.06
CA LEU A 115 -19.03 0.92 -4.09
C LEU A 115 -18.61 1.83 -2.93
N LEU A 116 -19.34 2.90 -2.67
CA LEU A 116 -19.04 3.82 -1.56
C LEU A 116 -19.12 3.12 -0.20
N VAL A 117 -20.07 2.19 0.00
CA VAL A 117 -20.13 1.33 1.21
C VAL A 117 -18.81 0.58 1.41
N LYS A 118 -18.28 -0.04 0.35
CA LYS A 118 -17.00 -0.77 0.44
C LYS A 118 -15.83 0.15 0.75
N VAL A 119 -15.79 1.32 0.11
CA VAL A 119 -14.70 2.29 0.30
C VAL A 119 -14.72 2.88 1.71
N VAL A 120 -15.89 3.26 2.20
CA VAL A 120 -16.06 3.78 3.57
C VAL A 120 -15.75 2.70 4.62
N ALA A 121 -16.14 1.44 4.39
CA ALA A 121 -15.75 0.35 5.28
C ALA A 121 -14.24 0.18 5.40
N LYS A 122 -13.50 0.28 4.27
CA LYS A 122 -12.03 0.26 4.29
C LYS A 122 -11.43 1.45 5.03
N LEU A 123 -11.95 2.66 4.79
CA LEU A 123 -11.51 3.86 5.48
C LEU A 123 -11.75 3.77 7.01
N ASN A 124 -12.91 3.23 7.42
CA ASN A 124 -13.22 3.01 8.83
C ASN A 124 -12.26 2.01 9.47
N GLU A 125 -11.96 0.91 8.80
CA GLU A 125 -11.03 -0.10 9.31
C GLU A 125 -9.61 0.47 9.46
N GLU A 126 -9.13 1.23 8.47
CA GLU A 126 -7.82 1.89 8.55
C GLU A 126 -7.76 2.97 9.64
N LYS A 127 -8.87 3.72 9.83
CA LYS A 127 -8.98 4.70 10.91
C LYS A 127 -8.96 4.00 12.26
N ARG A 128 -9.73 2.93 12.44
CA ARG A 128 -9.75 2.13 13.65
C ARG A 128 -8.36 1.56 13.98
N GLN A 129 -7.66 1.07 12.96
CA GLN A 129 -6.30 0.55 13.13
C GLN A 129 -5.32 1.65 13.55
N ARG A 130 -5.44 2.86 12.98
CA ARG A 130 -4.63 4.03 13.40
C ARG A 130 -4.94 4.48 14.83
N GLU A 131 -6.21 4.47 15.22
CA GLU A 131 -6.63 4.81 16.60
C GLU A 131 -6.14 3.78 17.62
N LEU A 132 -6.23 2.48 17.31
CA LEU A 132 -5.65 1.42 18.14
C LEU A 132 -4.15 1.56 18.31
N LEU A 133 -3.44 2.02 17.26
CA LEU A 133 -2.01 2.33 17.34
C LEU A 133 -1.69 3.53 18.21
N ALA A 134 -2.49 4.58 18.08
CA ALA A 134 -2.29 5.77 18.90
C ALA A 134 -2.51 5.45 20.39
N LEU A 135 -3.49 4.63 20.70
CA LEU A 135 -3.76 4.15 22.07
C LEU A 135 -2.65 3.18 22.56
N ALA A 136 -2.13 2.31 21.70
CA ALA A 136 -0.99 1.45 22.04
C ALA A 136 0.33 2.22 22.14
N GLY A 137 0.43 3.37 21.48
CA GLY A 137 1.64 4.21 21.44
C GLY A 137 1.92 5.02 22.69
N GLU A 138 0.97 5.14 23.62
CA GLU A 138 1.20 5.83 24.91
C GLU A 138 1.76 4.92 26.02
N GLU A 139 1.60 3.58 25.91
CA GLU A 139 2.14 2.66 26.91
C GLU A 139 3.19 1.65 26.36
N ASP A 140 3.32 1.44 25.04
CA ASP A 140 4.08 0.28 24.52
C ASP A 140 4.84 0.50 23.19
N ALA A 141 5.18 1.72 22.83
CA ALA A 141 5.92 1.99 21.58
C ALA A 141 7.30 1.28 21.52
N SER A 142 7.91 1.02 22.65
CA SER A 142 9.16 0.24 22.75
C SER A 142 8.95 -1.28 22.76
N SER A 143 7.77 -1.75 23.17
CA SER A 143 7.43 -3.18 23.28
C SER A 143 6.91 -3.76 21.97
N GLY A 144 6.11 -3.01 21.23
CA GLY A 144 5.53 -3.48 19.96
C GLY A 144 6.57 -3.68 18.85
N THR A 145 7.51 -2.76 18.71
CA THR A 145 8.61 -2.85 17.73
C THR A 145 9.52 -4.04 18.05
N GLN A 146 9.91 -4.20 19.31
CA GLN A 146 10.72 -5.34 19.77
C GLN A 146 9.98 -6.68 19.56
N HIS A 147 8.66 -6.68 19.65
CA HIS A 147 7.88 -7.92 19.53
C HIS A 147 7.83 -8.47 18.10
N PHE A 148 7.52 -7.66 17.08
CA PHE A 148 7.51 -8.16 15.70
C PHE A 148 8.93 -8.43 15.17
N GLU A 149 9.94 -7.61 15.54
CA GLU A 149 11.32 -7.89 15.20
C GLU A 149 11.77 -9.24 15.73
N LYS A 150 11.49 -9.52 17.00
CA LYS A 150 11.80 -10.80 17.64
C LYS A 150 11.15 -11.96 16.90
N LEU A 151 9.86 -11.86 16.58
CA LEU A 151 9.15 -12.89 15.82
C LEU A 151 9.73 -13.12 14.42
N ILE A 152 10.16 -12.06 13.74
CA ILE A 152 10.84 -12.18 12.43
C ILE A 152 12.18 -12.91 12.62
N LEU A 153 12.98 -12.52 13.61
CA LEU A 153 14.30 -13.11 13.85
C LEU A 153 14.22 -14.58 14.24
N GLU A 154 13.21 -14.99 15.01
CA GLU A 154 12.96 -16.39 15.38
C GLU A 154 12.59 -17.25 14.17
N GLN A 155 11.91 -16.67 13.19
CA GLN A 155 11.40 -17.36 12.00
C GLN A 155 12.29 -17.19 10.75
N LEU A 156 13.47 -16.59 10.83
CA LEU A 156 14.33 -16.33 9.66
C LEU A 156 14.68 -17.56 8.85
N SER A 157 14.78 -18.74 9.49
CA SER A 157 15.05 -20.01 8.83
C SER A 157 13.85 -20.58 8.06
N ASN A 158 12.65 -20.06 8.33
CA ASN A 158 11.45 -20.47 7.61
C ASN A 158 11.45 -19.84 6.21
N GLN A 159 11.57 -20.69 5.20
CA GLN A 159 11.59 -20.28 3.77
C GLN A 159 10.29 -19.61 3.36
N ASN A 160 9.17 -20.04 3.95
CA ASN A 160 7.82 -19.54 3.68
C ASN A 160 7.41 -18.37 4.59
N LEU A 161 8.37 -17.73 5.27
CA LEU A 161 8.09 -16.58 6.11
C LEU A 161 7.44 -15.46 5.28
N ALA A 162 6.14 -15.24 5.50
CA ALA A 162 5.33 -14.28 4.77
C ALA A 162 4.72 -13.25 5.73
N LEU A 163 4.63 -12.01 5.27
CA LEU A 163 4.04 -10.91 6.02
C LEU A 163 2.60 -11.21 6.47
N GLY A 164 1.81 -11.91 5.63
CA GLY A 164 0.43 -12.29 5.94
C GLY A 164 0.32 -13.24 7.13
N GLU A 165 1.22 -14.22 7.25
CA GLU A 165 1.25 -15.15 8.38
C GLU A 165 1.68 -14.45 9.67
N LEU A 166 2.68 -13.58 9.58
CA LEU A 166 3.11 -12.76 10.72
C LEU A 166 2.00 -11.82 11.20
N ALA A 167 1.29 -11.20 10.26
CA ALA A 167 0.15 -10.34 10.57
C ALA A 167 -0.96 -11.10 11.30
N LYS A 168 -1.31 -12.31 10.86
CA LYS A 168 -2.27 -13.17 11.57
C LYS A 168 -1.82 -13.52 13.00
N GLN A 169 -0.55 -13.86 13.20
CA GLN A 169 0.01 -14.17 14.53
C GLN A 169 -0.07 -12.99 15.48
N LEU A 170 0.08 -11.77 14.95
CA LEU A 170 0.04 -10.53 15.72
C LEU A 170 -1.36 -9.93 15.84
N GLY A 171 -2.39 -10.53 15.20
CA GLY A 171 -3.75 -9.99 15.18
C GLY A 171 -3.90 -8.73 14.32
N PHE A 172 -2.98 -8.50 13.38
CA PHE A 172 -2.97 -7.33 12.49
C PHE A 172 -3.43 -7.66 11.07
N SER A 173 -3.89 -6.64 10.33
CA SER A 173 -4.01 -6.78 8.88
C SER A 173 -2.60 -6.74 8.22
N THR A 174 -2.45 -7.41 7.07
CA THR A 174 -1.18 -7.43 6.32
C THR A 174 -0.74 -6.03 5.91
N ASN A 175 -1.68 -5.19 5.49
CA ASN A 175 -1.41 -3.80 5.11
C ASN A 175 -0.90 -2.98 6.30
N TYR A 176 -1.54 -3.14 7.44
CA TYR A 176 -1.15 -2.47 8.66
C TYR A 176 0.28 -2.82 9.09
N LEU A 177 0.58 -4.13 9.20
CA LEU A 177 1.93 -4.59 9.58
C LEU A 177 2.98 -4.12 8.57
N SER A 178 2.66 -4.07 7.28
CA SER A 178 3.55 -3.53 6.24
C SER A 178 3.89 -2.06 6.47
N LEU A 179 2.90 -1.24 6.80
CA LEU A 179 3.09 0.19 7.10
C LEU A 179 3.87 0.39 8.40
N LEU A 180 3.57 -0.39 9.42
CA LEU A 180 4.28 -0.34 10.71
C LEU A 180 5.77 -0.67 10.52
N ILE A 181 6.09 -1.77 9.86
CA ILE A 181 7.46 -2.18 9.56
C ILE A 181 8.20 -1.08 8.78
N LYS A 182 7.56 -0.52 7.74
CA LYS A 182 8.16 0.55 6.94
C LYS A 182 8.41 1.82 7.76
N LYS A 183 7.48 2.17 8.66
CA LYS A 183 7.60 3.33 9.55
C LYS A 183 8.74 3.15 10.55
N GLU A 184 8.79 2.00 11.24
CA GLU A 184 9.73 1.75 12.31
C GLU A 184 11.14 1.40 11.82
N LEU A 185 11.24 0.60 10.75
CA LEU A 185 12.52 0.10 10.22
C LEU A 185 13.04 0.88 8.99
N GLY A 186 12.24 1.81 8.44
CA GLY A 186 12.60 2.58 7.26
C GLY A 186 12.66 1.77 5.95
N MET A 187 12.25 0.49 5.97
CA MET A 187 12.34 -0.42 4.83
C MET A 187 11.16 -1.41 4.79
N SER A 188 10.98 -2.08 3.66
CA SER A 188 9.92 -3.09 3.53
C SER A 188 10.25 -4.37 4.33
N PHE A 189 9.20 -5.16 4.65
CA PHE A 189 9.35 -6.47 5.30
C PHE A 189 10.34 -7.39 4.55
N GLN A 190 10.23 -7.47 3.23
CA GLN A 190 11.10 -8.31 2.41
C GLN A 190 12.57 -7.86 2.44
N GLU A 191 12.81 -6.56 2.43
CA GLU A 191 14.15 -6.00 2.56
C GLU A 191 14.73 -6.30 3.93
N TYR A 192 13.97 -6.11 4.99
CA TYR A 192 14.38 -6.39 6.35
C TYR A 192 14.73 -7.88 6.56
N VAL A 193 13.83 -8.78 6.18
CA VAL A 193 14.07 -10.24 6.25
C VAL A 193 15.32 -10.63 5.46
N THR A 194 15.48 -10.10 4.25
CA THR A 194 16.66 -10.37 3.43
C THR A 194 17.95 -9.88 4.10
N GLN A 195 17.97 -8.68 4.65
CA GLN A 195 19.13 -8.16 5.37
C GLN A 195 19.47 -9.04 6.59
N GLN A 196 18.49 -9.41 7.40
CA GLN A 196 18.71 -10.26 8.59
C GLN A 196 19.22 -11.65 8.21
N ARG A 197 18.68 -12.25 7.14
CA ARG A 197 19.18 -13.51 6.58
C ARG A 197 20.65 -13.41 6.15
N ILE A 198 21.02 -12.35 5.44
CA ILE A 198 22.42 -12.13 5.02
C ILE A 198 23.34 -11.88 6.22
N GLN A 199 22.90 -11.13 7.24
CA GLN A 199 23.69 -10.95 8.47
C GLN A 199 23.90 -12.28 9.21
N ARG A 200 22.87 -13.12 9.26
CA ARG A 200 23.00 -14.48 9.84
C ARG A 200 23.94 -15.36 9.00
N ALA A 201 23.85 -15.28 7.67
CA ALA A 201 24.74 -16.00 6.76
C ALA A 201 26.22 -15.58 6.95
N LYS A 202 26.51 -14.28 7.13
CA LYS A 202 27.88 -13.81 7.45
C LYS A 202 28.44 -14.51 8.69
N ARG A 203 27.64 -14.60 9.75
CA ARG A 203 28.04 -15.27 11.00
C ARG A 203 28.34 -16.75 10.75
N LEU A 204 27.42 -17.47 10.07
CA LEU A 204 27.62 -18.88 9.75
C LEU A 204 28.85 -19.15 8.86
N LEU A 205 29.07 -18.28 7.87
CA LEU A 205 30.24 -18.39 6.98
C LEU A 205 31.58 -18.24 7.72
N LEU A 206 31.62 -17.46 8.80
CA LEU A 206 32.82 -17.21 9.60
C LEU A 206 32.99 -18.21 10.76
N SER A 207 31.91 -18.75 11.30
CA SER A 207 31.93 -19.58 12.51
C SER A 207 31.76 -21.09 12.26
N THR A 208 31.50 -21.51 11.00
CA THR A 208 31.26 -22.92 10.67
C THR A 208 31.92 -23.32 9.36
N ASP A 209 32.14 -24.63 9.19
CA ASP A 209 32.61 -25.24 7.94
C ASP A 209 31.48 -25.64 6.98
N MET A 210 30.24 -25.20 7.24
CA MET A 210 29.08 -25.50 6.39
C MET A 210 29.35 -25.07 4.94
N LYS A 211 28.95 -25.88 3.98
CA LYS A 211 29.04 -25.50 2.57
C LYS A 211 28.14 -24.27 2.30
N ILE A 212 28.46 -23.48 1.28
CA ILE A 212 27.74 -22.25 1.01
C ILE A 212 26.24 -22.49 0.78
N TYR A 213 25.88 -23.59 0.11
CA TYR A 213 24.47 -23.95 -0.09
C TYR A 213 23.77 -24.33 1.24
N GLU A 214 24.49 -24.98 2.17
CA GLU A 214 23.96 -25.30 3.50
C GLU A 214 23.69 -24.03 4.31
N VAL A 215 24.58 -23.04 4.21
CA VAL A 215 24.39 -21.73 4.83
C VAL A 215 23.16 -21.03 4.23
N ALA A 216 22.96 -21.05 2.91
CA ALA A 216 21.80 -20.47 2.26
C ALA A 216 20.49 -21.10 2.78
N LEU A 217 20.43 -22.44 2.84
CA LEU A 217 19.28 -23.17 3.39
C LEU A 217 19.05 -22.86 4.87
N ALA A 218 20.10 -22.82 5.67
CA ALA A 218 20.03 -22.54 7.12
C ALA A 218 19.50 -21.14 7.44
N VAL A 219 19.63 -20.19 6.52
CA VAL A 219 19.07 -18.85 6.66
C VAL A 219 17.73 -18.66 5.93
N GLY A 220 17.16 -19.74 5.37
CA GLY A 220 15.84 -19.72 4.74
C GLY A 220 15.84 -19.23 3.29
N ILE A 221 16.94 -19.40 2.55
CA ILE A 221 17.03 -19.08 1.12
C ILE A 221 17.36 -20.36 0.34
N GLU A 222 16.42 -20.88 -0.44
CA GLU A 222 16.59 -22.10 -1.26
C GLU A 222 17.39 -21.84 -2.54
N ASP A 223 17.09 -20.71 -3.21
CA ASP A 223 17.73 -20.39 -4.47
C ASP A 223 19.15 -19.86 -4.24
N MET A 224 20.14 -20.66 -4.62
CA MET A 224 21.57 -20.36 -4.50
C MET A 224 22.01 -19.17 -5.35
N ASN A 225 21.39 -18.96 -6.51
CA ASN A 225 21.71 -17.83 -7.38
C ASN A 225 21.21 -16.53 -6.73
N TYR A 226 19.97 -16.56 -6.24
CA TYR A 226 19.38 -15.47 -5.49
C TYR A 226 20.20 -15.16 -4.22
N PHE A 227 20.57 -16.19 -3.43
CA PHE A 227 21.42 -16.02 -2.25
C PHE A 227 22.75 -15.33 -2.59
N SER A 228 23.47 -15.85 -3.59
CA SER A 228 24.79 -15.32 -3.98
C SER A 228 24.70 -13.88 -4.49
N TYR A 229 23.66 -13.59 -5.28
CA TYR A 229 23.38 -12.24 -5.78
C TYR A 229 23.07 -11.27 -4.65
N ARG A 230 22.14 -11.61 -3.75
CA ARG A 230 21.75 -10.76 -2.63
C ARG A 230 22.90 -10.56 -1.62
N PHE A 231 23.64 -11.63 -1.34
CA PHE A 231 24.81 -11.54 -0.48
C PHE A 231 25.85 -10.57 -1.05
N LYS A 232 26.21 -10.71 -2.33
CA LYS A 232 27.15 -9.79 -3.00
C LYS A 232 26.62 -8.36 -3.05
N SER A 233 25.33 -8.17 -3.31
CA SER A 233 24.70 -6.85 -3.34
C SER A 233 24.76 -6.12 -1.99
N ILE A 234 24.60 -6.85 -0.88
CA ILE A 234 24.56 -6.27 0.48
C ILE A 234 25.95 -6.18 1.11
N VAL A 235 26.83 -7.18 0.85
CA VAL A 235 28.13 -7.31 1.52
C VAL A 235 29.30 -6.78 0.64
N GLY A 236 29.05 -6.58 -0.65
CA GLY A 236 30.08 -6.11 -1.62
C GLY A 236 30.88 -7.26 -2.26
N VAL A 237 31.03 -8.40 -1.61
CA VAL A 237 31.79 -9.57 -2.11
C VAL A 237 30.96 -10.85 -2.11
N SER A 238 31.39 -11.85 -2.89
CA SER A 238 30.67 -13.13 -2.93
C SER A 238 30.76 -13.88 -1.59
N PRO A 239 29.83 -14.80 -1.27
CA PRO A 239 29.89 -15.62 -0.07
C PRO A 239 31.20 -16.41 0.04
N LYS A 240 31.72 -16.90 -1.09
CA LYS A 240 33.00 -17.63 -1.15
C LYS A 240 34.18 -16.73 -0.83
N SER A 241 34.25 -15.53 -1.43
CA SER A 241 35.28 -14.56 -1.17
C SER A 241 35.24 -14.05 0.27
N PHE A 242 34.04 -13.84 0.81
CA PHE A 242 33.84 -13.42 2.19
C PHE A 242 34.42 -14.44 3.19
N ARG A 243 34.14 -15.74 2.99
CA ARG A 243 34.71 -16.81 3.82
C ARG A 243 36.23 -16.89 3.75
N SER A 244 36.82 -16.69 2.59
CA SER A 244 38.28 -16.75 2.41
C SER A 244 39.04 -15.52 2.93
N GLY A 245 38.35 -14.57 3.57
CA GLY A 245 38.97 -13.37 4.16
C GLY A 245 39.37 -12.32 3.12
N ALA A 246 38.81 -12.34 1.92
CA ALA A 246 39.01 -11.26 0.96
C ALA A 246 38.55 -9.94 1.57
N LYS A 247 39.47 -8.99 1.75
CA LYS A 247 39.18 -7.64 2.27
C LYS A 247 38.12 -6.96 1.39
N ILE A 248 37.13 -6.36 2.02
CA ILE A 248 36.13 -5.48 1.44
C ILE A 248 36.80 -4.18 0.99
#